data_8a79b0bf10ec69cf6ae54861230169be
#
_entry.id   8a79b0bf10ec69cf6ae54861230169be
#
_cell.length_a   1.000
_cell.length_b   1.000
_cell.length_c   1.000
_cell.angle_alpha   90.00
_cell.angle_beta   90.00
_cell.angle_gamma   90.00
#
_symmetry.space_group_name_H-M   'P 1'
#
loop_
_entity.id
_entity.type
_entity.pdbx_description
1 polymer ?
#
loop_
_entity_poly.entity_id
_entity_poly.type
_entity_poly.pdbx_seq_one_letter_code
_entity_poly.pdbx_strand_id
1 'polypeptide(L)'
;MSYADKLILSGKAEQTYLEKLEKADFIYVINPAGYVGSSVLFEIGYALAKGKEVYTLEPIQDYAIMGLIKRTVSTDILVTIAKE
;
A
#
# COMPACT_ATOMS: atom_id res chain seq x y z
N MET A 1 -11.49 -1.17 25.46
CA MET A 1 -10.05 -0.88 25.20
C MET A 1 -9.83 0.62 25.33
N SER A 2 -8.85 1.03 26.10
CA SER A 2 -8.55 2.45 26.32
C SER A 2 -7.90 3.07 25.08
N TYR A 3 -7.87 4.41 25.04
CA TYR A 3 -7.19 5.13 23.98
C TYR A 3 -5.70 4.77 23.92
N ALA A 4 -5.05 4.69 25.09
CA ALA A 4 -3.64 4.31 25.14
C ALA A 4 -3.40 2.91 24.60
N ASP A 5 -4.29 1.95 24.94
CA ASP A 5 -4.18 0.58 24.42
C ASP A 5 -4.36 0.56 22.91
N LYS A 6 -5.30 1.34 22.38
CA LYS A 6 -5.52 1.42 20.94
C LYS A 6 -4.30 1.96 20.21
N LEU A 7 -3.65 2.99 20.76
CA LEU A 7 -2.44 3.55 20.18
C LEU A 7 -1.32 2.52 20.13
N ILE A 8 -1.12 1.80 21.23
CA ILE A 8 -0.05 0.81 21.32
C ILE A 8 -0.28 -0.32 20.31
N LEU A 9 -1.50 -0.88 20.29
CA LEU A 9 -1.81 -2.00 19.41
C LEU A 9 -1.77 -1.59 17.93
N SER A 10 -2.33 -0.43 17.61
CA SER A 10 -2.33 0.06 16.24
C SER A 10 -0.92 0.37 15.75
N GLY A 11 -0.10 0.99 16.59
CA GLY A 11 1.28 1.29 16.25
C GLY A 11 2.11 0.03 16.03
N LYS A 12 1.92 -1.01 16.87
CA LYS A 12 2.61 -2.27 16.69
C LYS A 12 2.19 -2.98 15.40
N ALA A 13 0.90 -2.96 15.10
CA ALA A 13 0.40 -3.57 13.86
C ALA A 13 0.98 -2.87 12.64
N GLU A 14 1.02 -1.53 12.65
CA GLU A 14 1.59 -0.77 11.55
C GLU A 14 3.09 -1.04 11.40
N GLN A 15 3.83 -1.08 12.50
CA GLN A 15 5.26 -1.37 12.48
C GLN A 15 5.53 -2.76 11.88
N THR A 16 4.73 -3.75 12.25
CA THR A 16 4.84 -5.10 11.70
C THR A 16 4.60 -5.09 10.19
N TYR A 17 3.61 -4.33 9.75
CA TYR A 17 3.31 -4.20 8.31
C TYR A 17 4.48 -3.56 7.56
N LEU A 18 5.06 -2.49 8.11
CA LEU A 18 6.19 -1.81 7.47
C LEU A 18 7.41 -2.74 7.36
N GLU A 19 7.64 -3.58 8.37
CA GLU A 19 8.73 -4.55 8.32
C GLU A 19 8.52 -5.56 7.19
N LYS A 20 7.29 -6.04 7.00
CA LYS A 20 6.95 -6.93 5.90
C LYS A 20 7.11 -6.24 4.55
N LEU A 21 6.70 -4.98 4.48
CA LEU A 21 6.77 -4.19 3.26
C LEU A 21 8.23 -4.00 2.82
N GLU A 22 9.14 -3.80 3.75
CA GLU A 22 10.57 -3.66 3.43
C GLU A 22 11.15 -4.89 2.75
N LYS A 23 10.59 -6.07 3.03
CA LYS A 23 11.05 -7.33 2.45
C LYS A 23 10.36 -7.65 1.13
N ALA A 24 9.32 -6.92 0.77
CA ALA A 24 8.56 -7.17 -0.45
C ALA A 24 9.25 -6.53 -1.65
N ASP A 25 9.09 -7.14 -2.82
CA ASP A 25 9.60 -6.59 -4.08
C ASP A 25 8.67 -5.50 -4.61
N PHE A 26 7.38 -5.64 -4.36
CA PHE A 26 6.36 -4.66 -4.75
C PHE A 26 5.17 -4.77 -3.80
N ILE A 27 4.27 -3.78 -3.83
CA ILE A 27 3.02 -3.88 -3.09
C ILE A 27 1.84 -3.68 -4.04
N TYR A 28 0.71 -4.30 -3.68
CA TYR A 28 -0.53 -4.18 -4.43
C TYR A 28 -1.62 -3.66 -3.51
N VAL A 29 -2.20 -2.53 -3.86
CA VAL A 29 -3.25 -1.88 -3.08
C VAL A 29 -4.60 -2.28 -3.66
N ILE A 30 -5.42 -2.95 -2.86
CA ILE A 30 -6.79 -3.29 -3.23
C ILE A 30 -7.69 -2.15 -2.75
N ASN A 31 -8.03 -1.25 -3.67
CA ASN A 31 -8.76 -0.01 -3.37
C ASN A 31 -10.05 0.09 -4.17
N PRO A 32 -11.10 -0.66 -3.81
CA PRO A 32 -12.37 -0.61 -4.52
C PRO A 32 -12.89 0.82 -4.63
N ALA A 33 -13.41 1.19 -5.80
CA ALA A 33 -13.88 2.55 -6.11
C ALA A 33 -12.80 3.63 -5.97
N GLY A 34 -11.52 3.24 -5.91
CA GLY A 34 -10.40 4.19 -5.83
C GLY A 34 -10.16 4.77 -4.44
N TYR A 35 -10.92 4.33 -3.43
CA TYR A 35 -10.78 4.86 -2.08
C TYR A 35 -9.53 4.33 -1.40
N VAL A 36 -8.79 5.23 -0.75
CA VAL A 36 -7.60 4.88 0.02
C VAL A 36 -7.65 5.60 1.37
N GLY A 37 -7.62 4.82 2.46
CA GLY A 37 -7.59 5.39 3.79
C GLY A 37 -6.21 5.96 4.14
N SER A 38 -6.15 6.69 5.26
CA SER A 38 -4.91 7.37 5.67
C SER A 38 -3.76 6.40 5.93
N SER A 39 -4.03 5.25 6.55
CA SER A 39 -2.98 4.24 6.80
C SER A 39 -2.41 3.70 5.51
N VAL A 40 -3.26 3.45 4.51
CA VAL A 40 -2.82 2.94 3.22
C VAL A 40 -2.01 4.00 2.48
N LEU A 41 -2.42 5.27 2.53
CA LEU A 41 -1.64 6.36 1.93
C LEU A 41 -0.24 6.46 2.56
N PHE A 42 -0.16 6.32 3.89
CA PHE A 42 1.11 6.30 4.59
C PHE A 42 2.00 5.15 4.10
N GLU A 43 1.41 3.96 3.96
CA GLU A 43 2.13 2.77 3.51
C GLU A 43 2.61 2.90 2.06
N ILE A 44 1.79 3.48 1.19
CA ILE A 44 2.18 3.77 -0.19
C ILE A 44 3.38 4.70 -0.21
N GLY A 45 3.34 5.80 0.55
CA GLY A 45 4.45 6.74 0.62
C GLY A 45 5.72 6.09 1.14
N TYR A 46 5.59 5.25 2.16
CA TYR A 46 6.73 4.53 2.71
C TYR A 46 7.34 3.58 1.67
N ALA A 47 6.49 2.83 0.96
CA ALA A 47 6.96 1.91 -0.08
C ALA A 47 7.69 2.65 -1.21
N LEU A 48 7.14 3.75 -1.67
CA LEU A 48 7.75 4.56 -2.71
C LEU A 48 9.10 5.12 -2.27
N ALA A 49 9.20 5.59 -1.01
CA ALA A 49 10.44 6.11 -0.46
C ALA A 49 11.52 5.03 -0.36
N LYS A 50 11.11 3.78 -0.18
CA LYS A 50 12.02 2.63 -0.15
C LYS A 50 12.32 2.06 -1.54
N GLY A 51 11.87 2.70 -2.59
CA GLY A 51 12.12 2.27 -3.96
C GLY A 51 11.30 1.08 -4.41
N LYS A 52 10.20 0.79 -3.71
CA LYS A 52 9.32 -0.33 -4.09
C LYS A 52 8.36 0.11 -5.18
N GLU A 53 8.00 -0.83 -6.06
CA GLU A 53 6.95 -0.59 -7.04
C GLU A 53 5.58 -0.75 -6.36
N VAL A 54 4.65 0.15 -6.67
CA VAL A 54 3.30 0.12 -6.12
C VAL A 54 2.31 -0.05 -7.26
N TYR A 55 1.46 -1.06 -7.14
CA TYR A 55 0.36 -1.33 -8.07
C TYR A 55 -0.95 -1.10 -7.34
N THR A 56 -1.99 -0.67 -8.06
CA THR A 56 -3.32 -0.49 -7.50
C THR A 56 -4.37 -1.23 -8.33
N LEU A 57 -5.46 -1.62 -7.67
CA LEU A 57 -6.61 -2.22 -8.36
C LEU A 57 -7.36 -1.15 -9.16
N GLU A 58 -7.52 0.04 -8.58
CA GLU A 58 -8.25 1.17 -9.17
C GLU A 58 -7.36 2.40 -9.15
N PRO A 59 -7.59 3.38 -10.03
CA PRO A 59 -6.85 4.65 -9.98
C PRO A 59 -7.10 5.38 -8.65
N ILE A 60 -6.05 6.00 -8.13
CA ILE A 60 -6.15 6.88 -6.97
C ILE A 60 -6.47 8.29 -7.47
N GLN A 61 -7.39 8.98 -6.78
CA GLN A 61 -7.86 10.29 -7.22
C GLN A 61 -6.80 11.40 -7.12
N ASP A 62 -5.89 11.28 -6.17
CA ASP A 62 -4.80 12.27 -6.04
C ASP A 62 -3.81 12.09 -7.19
N TYR A 63 -3.68 13.13 -8.01
CA TYR A 63 -2.85 13.08 -9.21
C TYR A 63 -1.37 12.88 -8.91
N ALA A 64 -0.87 13.51 -7.83
CA ALA A 64 0.54 13.40 -7.49
C ALA A 64 0.89 11.96 -7.09
N ILE A 65 0.05 11.36 -6.26
CA ILE A 65 0.25 9.97 -5.82
C ILE A 65 0.06 9.01 -7.00
N MET A 66 -0.99 9.23 -7.79
CA MET A 66 -1.24 8.39 -8.97
C MET A 66 -0.09 8.42 -9.96
N GLY A 67 0.56 9.56 -10.11
CA GLY A 67 1.73 9.69 -10.96
C GLY A 67 2.93 8.86 -10.52
N LEU A 68 2.96 8.41 -9.26
CA LEU A 68 4.03 7.57 -8.72
C LEU A 68 3.68 6.09 -8.70
N ILE A 69 2.43 5.73 -9.03
CA ILE A 69 1.98 4.35 -9.08
C ILE A 69 2.52 3.70 -10.36
N LYS A 70 3.04 2.49 -10.25
CA LYS A 70 3.62 1.80 -11.40
C LYS A 70 2.55 1.45 -12.43
N ARG A 71 1.46 0.80 -12.01
CA ARG A 71 0.34 0.45 -12.89
C ARG A 71 -0.91 0.21 -12.06
N THR A 72 -2.05 0.49 -12.68
CA THR A 72 -3.37 0.07 -12.17
C THR A 72 -3.74 -1.18 -12.95
N VAL A 73 -3.93 -2.29 -12.24
CA VAL A 73 -4.16 -3.59 -12.87
C VAL A 73 -5.15 -4.42 -12.07
N SER A 74 -5.84 -5.32 -12.76
CA SER A 74 -6.68 -6.31 -12.09
C SER A 74 -5.81 -7.33 -11.36
N THR A 75 -6.42 -8.10 -10.46
CA THR A 75 -5.71 -9.14 -9.71
C THR A 75 -5.11 -10.18 -10.66
N ASP A 76 -5.81 -10.54 -11.74
CA ASP A 76 -5.34 -11.53 -12.71
C ASP A 76 -4.06 -11.06 -13.40
N ILE A 77 -4.02 -9.79 -13.79
CA ILE A 77 -2.84 -9.20 -14.42
C ILE A 77 -1.68 -9.14 -13.42
N LEU A 78 -1.97 -8.79 -12.17
CA LEU A 78 -0.94 -8.76 -11.14
C LEU A 78 -0.28 -10.12 -10.94
N VAL A 79 -1.06 -11.20 -10.94
CA VAL A 79 -0.51 -12.56 -10.82
C VAL A 79 0.46 -12.85 -11.95
N THR A 80 0.14 -12.41 -13.17
CA THR A 80 1.03 -12.57 -14.33
C THR A 80 2.33 -11.79 -14.13
N ILE A 81 2.24 -10.56 -13.65
CA ILE A 81 3.42 -9.72 -13.36
C ILE A 81 4.29 -10.38 -12.29
N ALA A 82 3.68 -10.89 -11.22
CA ALA A 82 4.40 -11.50 -10.10
C ALA A 82 5.18 -12.76 -10.51
N LYS A 83 4.76 -13.44 -11.58
CA LYS A 83 5.43 -14.65 -12.08
C LYS A 83 6.61 -14.36 -12.99
N GLU A 84 6.74 -13.13 -13.44
CA GLU A 84 7.88 -12.68 -14.22
C GLU A 84 9.10 -12.50 -13.33
#